data_db6c4a70c3bd3de5191ed8e3d57b6ce3
#
_entry.id   db6c4a70c3bd3de5191ed8e3d57b6ce3
#
_cell.length_a   1.000
_cell.length_b   1.000
_cell.length_c   1.000
_cell.angle_alpha   90.00
_cell.angle_beta   90.00
_cell.angle_gamma   90.00
#
_symmetry.space_group_name_H-M   'P 1'
#
loop_
_entity.id
_entity.type
_entity.pdbx_description
1 polymer ?
#
loop_
_entity_poly.entity_id
_entity_poly.type
_entity_poly.pdbx_seq_one_letter_code
_entity_poly.pdbx_strand_id
1 'polypeptide(L)'
;MIRFTNVKKSFGNYLVLEDFSLEVETGQVFGLLGLSDSGKTTVCKLLTGLLALDSGEILVDDMKAGTGVRRLKRRLGYVPQVMGSYPKMTVFEFLHFFASCYHLEESKIRGRIHMLLELAGIRSWENSPMEVLPRAVMQKLSIVRAMLHEPKILVLDDPMMSLDLRTVAEIKEILLDYAEDGRTVFLTGSALGDFSDLCTHLSFLHQGRVIRKGAVSRIFQEISAQNPIVIQVEGKRTALLSLLKEDHRVKSISLKENEIHIQFKGDAREEAELLKKIVDAGILLHSFYREAGNMENILGKEDKGERSLFSYE
;
A
#
# COMPACT_ATOMS: atom_id res chain seq x y z
N MET A 1 8.37 -16.52 1.91
CA MET A 1 7.51 -16.18 3.06
C MET A 1 8.24 -15.18 3.97
N ILE A 2 7.54 -14.16 4.47
CA ILE A 2 8.06 -13.20 5.44
C ILE A 2 7.23 -13.33 6.72
N ARG A 3 7.88 -13.41 7.88
CA ARG A 3 7.20 -13.47 9.19
C ARG A 3 7.86 -12.55 10.19
N PHE A 4 7.07 -11.69 10.80
CA PHE A 4 7.42 -10.87 11.96
C PHE A 4 6.69 -11.45 13.17
N THR A 5 7.41 -11.66 14.28
CA THR A 5 6.84 -12.20 15.52
C THR A 5 7.22 -11.31 16.68
N ASN A 6 6.24 -10.64 17.27
CA ASN A 6 6.35 -9.81 18.47
C ASN A 6 7.52 -8.82 18.39
N VAL A 7 7.68 -8.18 17.20
CA VAL A 7 8.80 -7.27 16.94
C VAL A 7 8.59 -5.96 17.67
N LYS A 8 9.65 -5.56 18.41
CA LYS A 8 9.72 -4.27 19.10
C LYS A 8 10.87 -3.44 18.54
N LYS A 9 10.61 -2.14 18.35
CA LYS A 9 11.65 -1.17 17.97
C LYS A 9 11.41 0.20 18.57
N SER A 10 12.45 0.72 19.22
CA SER A 10 12.46 2.06 19.81
C SER A 10 13.65 2.86 19.29
N PHE A 11 13.54 4.18 19.32
CA PHE A 11 14.61 5.13 19.08
C PHE A 11 14.69 6.06 20.31
N GLY A 12 15.69 5.83 21.16
CA GLY A 12 15.73 6.44 22.49
C GLY A 12 14.48 6.08 23.29
N ASN A 13 13.76 7.07 23.75
CA ASN A 13 12.52 6.89 24.51
C ASN A 13 11.26 6.75 23.63
N TYR A 14 11.40 6.86 22.31
CA TYR A 14 10.26 6.81 21.40
C TYR A 14 10.06 5.39 20.87
N LEU A 15 8.94 4.78 21.27
CA LEU A 15 8.53 3.44 20.83
C LEU A 15 7.84 3.55 19.47
N VAL A 16 8.43 2.92 18.44
CA VAL A 16 7.92 2.97 17.05
C VAL A 16 7.12 1.73 16.69
N LEU A 17 7.59 0.55 17.10
CA LEU A 17 6.88 -0.71 16.90
C LEU A 17 6.73 -1.40 18.26
N GLU A 18 5.51 -1.84 18.56
CA GLU A 18 5.18 -2.56 19.78
C GLU A 18 4.37 -3.80 19.42
N ASP A 19 4.93 -4.97 19.75
CA ASP A 19 4.29 -6.26 19.50
C ASP A 19 3.85 -6.44 18.02
N PHE A 20 4.68 -5.92 17.09
CA PHE A 20 4.37 -5.98 15.67
C PHE A 20 4.54 -7.40 15.16
N SER A 21 3.42 -8.01 14.76
CA SER A 21 3.38 -9.36 14.19
C SER A 21 2.66 -9.34 12.84
N LEU A 22 3.32 -9.87 11.81
CA LEU A 22 2.81 -9.88 10.44
C LEU A 22 3.34 -11.09 9.69
N GLU A 23 2.52 -11.68 8.84
CA GLU A 23 2.91 -12.77 7.94
C GLU A 23 2.51 -12.41 6.51
N VAL A 24 3.47 -12.63 5.57
CA VAL A 24 3.30 -12.44 4.13
C VAL A 24 3.72 -13.72 3.43
N GLU A 25 2.81 -14.31 2.68
CA GLU A 25 3.07 -15.55 1.97
C GLU A 25 3.89 -15.31 0.69
N THR A 26 4.53 -16.37 0.20
CA THR A 26 5.28 -16.32 -1.05
C THR A 26 4.33 -16.05 -2.22
N GLY A 27 4.72 -15.19 -3.14
CA GLY A 27 3.93 -14.81 -4.31
C GLY A 27 2.88 -13.74 -4.06
N GLN A 28 2.69 -13.26 -2.83
CA GLN A 28 1.78 -12.15 -2.55
C GLN A 28 2.37 -10.81 -2.99
N VAL A 29 1.51 -9.95 -3.53
CA VAL A 29 1.72 -8.51 -3.55
C VAL A 29 1.04 -7.94 -2.31
N PHE A 30 1.84 -7.60 -1.31
CA PHE A 30 1.38 -7.24 0.03
C PHE A 30 1.62 -5.77 0.34
N GLY A 31 0.56 -5.05 0.69
CA GLY A 31 0.59 -3.64 1.08
C GLY A 31 0.53 -3.44 2.59
N LEU A 32 1.48 -2.71 3.17
CA LEU A 32 1.42 -2.22 4.55
C LEU A 32 1.06 -0.73 4.54
N LEU A 33 -0.18 -0.44 4.88
CA LEU A 33 -0.74 0.90 4.89
C LEU A 33 -0.66 1.53 6.28
N GLY A 34 -0.44 2.84 6.33
CA GLY A 34 -0.43 3.59 7.60
C GLY A 34 -0.22 5.08 7.35
N LEU A 35 -0.64 5.91 8.30
CA LEU A 35 -0.35 7.35 8.28
C LEU A 35 1.16 7.61 8.37
N SER A 36 1.56 8.87 8.15
CA SER A 36 2.93 9.28 8.42
C SER A 36 3.31 8.90 9.85
N ASP A 37 4.58 8.55 10.05
CA ASP A 37 5.15 8.17 11.36
C ASP A 37 4.56 6.92 12.04
N SER A 38 3.73 6.14 11.35
CA SER A 38 3.19 4.87 11.89
C SER A 38 4.24 3.75 12.04
N GLY A 39 5.44 3.90 11.46
CA GLY A 39 6.53 2.92 11.54
C GLY A 39 6.81 2.13 10.27
N LYS A 40 6.15 2.41 9.14
CA LYS A 40 6.31 1.70 7.84
C LYS A 40 7.76 1.60 7.36
N THR A 41 8.46 2.72 7.29
CA THR A 41 9.89 2.76 6.94
C THR A 41 10.75 1.94 7.89
N THR A 42 10.39 1.94 9.18
CA THR A 42 11.06 1.11 10.19
C THR A 42 10.89 -0.37 9.89
N VAL A 43 9.67 -0.81 9.55
CA VAL A 43 9.39 -2.20 9.13
C VAL A 43 10.23 -2.58 7.91
N CYS A 44 10.28 -1.73 6.85
CA CYS A 44 11.11 -1.98 5.67
C CYS A 44 12.60 -2.12 6.02
N LYS A 45 13.14 -1.23 6.86
CA LYS A 45 14.56 -1.25 7.27
C LYS A 45 14.90 -2.46 8.16
N LEU A 46 14.00 -2.87 9.05
CA LEU A 46 14.17 -4.08 9.86
C LEU A 46 14.16 -5.34 8.97
N LEU A 47 13.19 -5.45 8.05
CA LEU A 47 13.08 -6.56 7.11
C LEU A 47 14.34 -6.73 6.26
N THR A 48 14.91 -5.62 5.78
CA THR A 48 16.10 -5.61 4.92
C THR A 48 17.42 -5.68 5.68
N GLY A 49 17.38 -5.72 7.02
CA GLY A 49 18.56 -5.77 7.88
C GLY A 49 19.39 -4.48 7.88
N LEU A 50 18.80 -3.36 7.46
CA LEU A 50 19.40 -2.03 7.56
C LEU A 50 19.27 -1.44 8.98
N LEU A 51 18.38 -2.01 9.77
CA LEU A 51 18.14 -1.65 11.16
C LEU A 51 18.07 -2.93 12.00
N ALA A 52 18.62 -2.90 13.21
CA ALA A 52 18.49 -3.98 14.19
C ALA A 52 17.19 -3.82 14.97
N LEU A 53 16.49 -4.93 15.23
CA LEU A 53 15.34 -4.97 16.13
C LEU A 53 15.80 -4.95 17.60
N ASP A 54 14.95 -4.52 18.52
CA ASP A 54 15.24 -4.51 19.95
C ASP A 54 14.82 -5.85 20.60
N SER A 55 13.68 -6.40 20.16
CA SER A 55 13.22 -7.75 20.55
C SER A 55 12.26 -8.32 19.51
N GLY A 56 11.94 -9.60 19.65
CA GLY A 56 11.12 -10.34 18.69
C GLY A 56 11.97 -11.07 17.65
N GLU A 57 11.34 -11.49 16.56
CA GLU A 57 12.00 -12.20 15.48
C GLU A 57 11.44 -11.81 14.11
N ILE A 58 12.32 -11.79 13.11
CA ILE A 58 11.93 -11.62 11.69
C ILE A 58 12.55 -12.77 10.91
N LEU A 59 11.70 -13.52 10.20
CA LEU A 59 12.12 -14.60 9.31
C LEU A 59 11.78 -14.26 7.86
N VAL A 60 12.70 -14.58 6.96
CA VAL A 60 12.51 -14.50 5.51
C VAL A 60 12.93 -15.82 4.91
N ASP A 61 12.00 -16.61 4.37
CA ASP A 61 12.24 -17.98 3.92
C ASP A 61 13.00 -18.80 4.98
N ASP A 62 12.51 -18.77 6.21
CA ASP A 62 13.07 -19.43 7.40
C ASP A 62 14.48 -18.96 7.82
N MET A 63 15.00 -17.92 7.17
CA MET A 63 16.25 -17.28 7.59
C MET A 63 15.97 -16.07 8.48
N LYS A 64 16.66 -15.98 9.61
CA LYS A 64 16.57 -14.80 10.48
C LYS A 64 17.05 -13.54 9.74
N ALA A 65 16.19 -12.53 9.69
CA ALA A 65 16.58 -11.20 9.26
C ALA A 65 17.41 -10.53 10.36
N GLY A 66 18.49 -9.90 9.95
CA GLY A 66 19.38 -9.19 10.88
C GLY A 66 20.51 -8.49 10.14
N THR A 67 21.25 -7.68 10.87
CA THR A 67 22.41 -6.97 10.32
C THR A 67 23.49 -7.95 9.89
N GLY A 68 23.99 -7.81 8.66
CA GLY A 68 25.14 -8.58 8.16
C GLY A 68 24.85 -9.90 7.44
N VAL A 69 23.59 -10.30 7.28
CA VAL A 69 23.25 -11.58 6.61
C VAL A 69 23.33 -11.44 5.08
N ARG A 70 24.49 -11.73 4.47
CA ARG A 70 24.71 -11.64 3.01
C ARG A 70 23.71 -12.49 2.20
N ARG A 71 23.33 -13.68 2.68
CA ARG A 71 22.37 -14.56 1.99
C ARG A 71 20.99 -13.91 1.87
N LEU A 72 20.57 -13.20 2.91
CA LEU A 72 19.30 -12.49 2.91
C LEU A 72 19.31 -11.34 1.88
N LYS A 73 20.39 -10.55 1.84
CA LYS A 73 20.54 -9.42 0.90
C LYS A 73 20.48 -9.84 -0.58
N ARG A 74 20.87 -11.06 -0.92
CA ARG A 74 20.71 -11.60 -2.27
C ARG A 74 19.29 -11.98 -2.62
N ARG A 75 18.42 -12.20 -1.61
CA ARG A 75 17.00 -12.55 -1.83
C ARG A 75 16.08 -11.35 -1.81
N LEU A 76 16.56 -10.21 -1.28
CA LEU A 76 15.79 -9.00 -1.10
C LEU A 76 16.29 -7.90 -2.05
N GLY A 77 15.39 -7.31 -2.82
CA GLY A 77 15.58 -6.01 -3.45
C GLY A 77 14.94 -4.94 -2.57
N TYR A 78 15.62 -3.82 -2.32
CA TYR A 78 15.09 -2.74 -1.51
C TYR A 78 15.03 -1.43 -2.28
N VAL A 79 13.87 -0.84 -2.33
CA VAL A 79 13.58 0.48 -2.89
C VAL A 79 13.28 1.42 -1.72
N PRO A 80 14.19 2.32 -1.34
CA PRO A 80 13.94 3.30 -0.29
C PRO A 80 13.00 4.40 -0.80
N GLN A 81 12.32 5.07 0.11
CA GLN A 81 11.47 6.22 -0.18
C GLN A 81 12.19 7.33 -0.96
N VAL A 82 13.47 7.55 -0.65
CA VAL A 82 14.34 8.48 -1.35
C VAL A 82 15.65 7.76 -1.67
N MET A 83 15.98 7.72 -2.97
CA MET A 83 17.26 7.17 -3.42
C MET A 83 18.37 8.19 -3.16
N GLY A 84 19.55 7.70 -2.71
CA GLY A 84 20.74 8.54 -2.52
C GLY A 84 21.20 9.19 -3.84
N SER A 85 21.89 10.31 -3.72
CA SER A 85 22.42 11.05 -4.87
C SER A 85 23.78 10.49 -5.32
N TYR A 86 23.92 10.32 -6.64
CA TYR A 86 25.15 9.87 -7.32
C TYR A 86 25.45 10.79 -8.52
N PRO A 87 25.67 12.09 -8.30
CA PRO A 87 25.61 13.14 -9.34
C PRO A 87 26.62 12.96 -10.48
N LYS A 88 27.75 12.32 -10.22
CA LYS A 88 28.82 12.14 -11.22
C LYS A 88 28.69 10.87 -12.08
N MET A 89 27.64 10.08 -11.87
CA MET A 89 27.40 8.83 -12.61
C MET A 89 26.30 9.02 -13.64
N THR A 90 26.44 8.35 -14.78
CA THR A 90 25.31 8.08 -15.67
C THR A 90 24.43 6.99 -15.11
N VAL A 91 23.20 6.87 -15.61
CA VAL A 91 22.27 5.78 -15.24
C VAL A 91 22.91 4.41 -15.47
N PHE A 92 23.61 4.22 -16.60
CA PHE A 92 24.30 2.96 -16.90
C PHE A 92 25.41 2.67 -15.87
N GLU A 93 26.31 3.63 -15.60
CA GLU A 93 27.40 3.47 -14.64
C GLU A 93 26.89 3.15 -13.24
N PHE A 94 25.82 3.82 -12.81
CA PHE A 94 25.16 3.56 -11.54
C PHE A 94 24.63 2.13 -11.46
N LEU A 95 23.90 1.65 -12.46
CA LEU A 95 23.38 0.28 -12.48
C LEU A 95 24.48 -0.75 -12.60
N HIS A 96 25.51 -0.49 -13.42
CA HIS A 96 26.69 -1.34 -13.57
C HIS A 96 27.44 -1.50 -12.24
N PHE A 97 27.62 -0.40 -11.50
CA PHE A 97 28.25 -0.42 -10.18
C PHE A 97 27.50 -1.37 -9.23
N PHE A 98 26.16 -1.26 -9.14
CA PHE A 98 25.37 -2.14 -8.27
C PHE A 98 25.35 -3.58 -8.78
N ALA A 99 25.28 -3.82 -10.07
CA ALA A 99 25.37 -5.15 -10.66
C ALA A 99 26.68 -5.86 -10.27
N SER A 100 27.81 -5.12 -10.35
CA SER A 100 29.13 -5.60 -9.91
C SER A 100 29.18 -5.87 -8.41
N CYS A 101 28.55 -5.04 -7.56
CA CYS A 101 28.45 -5.28 -6.13
C CYS A 101 27.66 -6.55 -5.79
N TYR A 102 26.70 -6.94 -6.60
CA TYR A 102 25.97 -8.21 -6.49
C TYR A 102 26.72 -9.41 -7.12
N HIS A 103 27.90 -9.16 -7.69
CA HIS A 103 28.73 -10.17 -8.38
C HIS A 103 28.02 -10.81 -9.57
N LEU A 104 27.30 -10.04 -10.35
CA LEU A 104 26.74 -10.49 -11.62
C LEU A 104 27.89 -10.73 -12.61
N GLU A 105 27.70 -11.71 -13.50
CA GLU A 105 28.67 -12.03 -14.53
C GLU A 105 28.79 -10.87 -15.52
N GLU A 106 30.02 -10.37 -15.74
CA GLU A 106 30.28 -9.16 -16.54
C GLU A 106 29.67 -9.23 -17.93
N SER A 107 29.72 -10.40 -18.57
CA SER A 107 29.14 -10.67 -19.89
C SER A 107 27.61 -10.46 -19.95
N LYS A 108 26.92 -10.56 -18.80
CA LYS A 108 25.46 -10.46 -18.70
C LYS A 108 24.97 -9.10 -18.21
N ILE A 109 25.85 -8.30 -17.56
CA ILE A 109 25.46 -7.04 -16.91
C ILE A 109 24.78 -6.09 -17.90
N ARG A 110 25.41 -5.84 -19.04
CA ARG A 110 24.86 -4.90 -20.04
C ARG A 110 23.48 -5.33 -20.54
N GLY A 111 23.32 -6.60 -20.91
CA GLY A 111 22.03 -7.13 -21.36
C GLY A 111 20.94 -7.01 -20.28
N ARG A 112 21.31 -7.31 -19.01
CA ARG A 112 20.39 -7.19 -17.87
C ARG A 112 19.95 -5.75 -17.63
N ILE A 113 20.88 -4.81 -17.63
CA ILE A 113 20.58 -3.37 -17.48
C ILE A 113 19.63 -2.93 -18.61
N HIS A 114 19.95 -3.24 -19.86
CA HIS A 114 19.14 -2.86 -21.00
C HIS A 114 17.70 -3.37 -20.87
N MET A 115 17.53 -4.66 -20.55
CA MET A 115 16.21 -5.27 -20.38
C MET A 115 15.40 -4.58 -19.29
N LEU A 116 16.01 -4.28 -18.12
CA LEU A 116 15.31 -3.65 -17.01
C LEU A 116 14.98 -2.18 -17.28
N LEU A 117 15.85 -1.44 -18.00
CA LEU A 117 15.56 -0.06 -18.41
C LEU A 117 14.42 -0.01 -19.44
N GLU A 118 14.33 -1.00 -20.32
CA GLU A 118 13.24 -1.15 -21.29
C GLU A 118 11.92 -1.44 -20.54
N LEU A 119 11.92 -2.44 -19.66
CA LEU A 119 10.77 -2.78 -18.80
C LEU A 119 10.23 -1.56 -18.04
N ALA A 120 11.11 -0.73 -17.51
CA ALA A 120 10.74 0.48 -16.78
C ALA A 120 10.40 1.68 -17.68
N GLY A 121 10.53 1.56 -19.02
CA GLY A 121 10.30 2.65 -19.97
C GLY A 121 11.26 3.84 -19.82
N ILE A 122 12.47 3.60 -19.30
CA ILE A 122 13.47 4.65 -19.06
C ILE A 122 14.78 4.43 -19.83
N ARG A 123 14.76 3.60 -20.86
CA ARG A 123 15.92 3.26 -21.68
C ARG A 123 16.59 4.49 -22.30
N SER A 124 15.83 5.49 -22.69
CA SER A 124 16.35 6.74 -23.28
C SER A 124 17.25 7.54 -22.33
N TRP A 125 17.18 7.26 -21.03
CA TRP A 125 17.96 7.93 -19.98
C TRP A 125 19.28 7.23 -19.66
N GLU A 126 19.60 6.10 -20.31
CA GLU A 126 20.75 5.24 -19.98
C GLU A 126 22.08 6.00 -19.85
N ASN A 127 22.33 6.92 -20.77
CA ASN A 127 23.58 7.70 -20.81
C ASN A 127 23.46 9.08 -20.13
N SER A 128 22.31 9.39 -19.54
CA SER A 128 22.09 10.67 -18.86
C SER A 128 22.74 10.69 -17.48
N PRO A 129 23.32 11.82 -17.06
CA PRO A 129 23.78 11.99 -15.69
C PRO A 129 22.61 11.87 -14.70
N MET A 130 22.86 11.27 -13.54
CA MET A 130 21.80 11.06 -12.54
C MET A 130 21.24 12.38 -11.97
N GLU A 131 22.02 13.43 -11.97
CA GLU A 131 21.62 14.75 -11.43
C GLU A 131 20.52 15.45 -12.22
N VAL A 132 20.35 15.10 -13.51
CA VAL A 132 19.33 15.70 -14.39
C VAL A 132 18.05 14.88 -14.48
N LEU A 133 17.97 13.76 -13.78
CA LEU A 133 16.80 12.85 -13.87
C LEU A 133 15.58 13.45 -13.19
N PRO A 134 14.41 13.47 -13.88
CA PRO A 134 13.14 13.75 -13.25
C PRO A 134 12.84 12.76 -12.11
N ARG A 135 12.05 13.18 -11.12
CA ARG A 135 11.67 12.33 -9.97
C ARG A 135 11.04 11.00 -10.39
N ALA A 136 10.16 11.01 -11.39
CA ALA A 136 9.53 9.82 -11.94
C ALA A 136 10.57 8.81 -12.47
N VAL A 137 11.57 9.30 -13.24
CA VAL A 137 12.65 8.47 -13.78
C VAL A 137 13.55 7.95 -12.66
N MET A 138 13.86 8.78 -11.68
CA MET A 138 14.66 8.41 -10.51
C MET A 138 13.99 7.30 -9.69
N GLN A 139 12.66 7.37 -9.51
CA GLN A 139 11.91 6.33 -8.79
C GLN A 139 11.92 5.00 -9.55
N LYS A 140 11.66 5.01 -10.86
CA LYS A 140 11.76 3.83 -11.71
C LYS A 140 13.17 3.24 -11.71
N LEU A 141 14.20 4.09 -11.77
CA LEU A 141 15.60 3.67 -11.66
C LEU A 141 15.90 2.99 -10.32
N SER A 142 15.33 3.48 -9.22
CA SER A 142 15.46 2.85 -7.90
C SER A 142 14.87 1.42 -7.89
N ILE A 143 13.74 1.22 -8.58
CA ILE A 143 13.12 -0.10 -8.75
C ILE A 143 14.00 -0.99 -9.62
N VAL A 144 14.46 -0.51 -10.77
CA VAL A 144 15.39 -1.24 -11.68
C VAL A 144 16.64 -1.68 -10.92
N ARG A 145 17.27 -0.79 -10.14
CA ARG A 145 18.43 -1.14 -9.31
C ARG A 145 18.11 -2.27 -8.33
N ALA A 146 16.94 -2.23 -7.69
CA ALA A 146 16.55 -3.27 -6.73
C ALA A 146 16.27 -4.63 -7.41
N MET A 147 15.97 -4.65 -8.71
CA MET A 147 15.67 -5.85 -9.51
C MET A 147 16.91 -6.46 -10.19
N LEU A 148 18.07 -5.78 -10.18
CA LEU A 148 19.28 -6.20 -10.92
C LEU A 148 19.69 -7.65 -10.64
N HIS A 149 19.71 -8.05 -9.38
CA HIS A 149 20.20 -9.35 -8.90
C HIS A 149 19.11 -10.42 -8.80
N GLU A 150 17.95 -10.19 -9.43
CA GLU A 150 16.80 -11.13 -9.47
C GLU A 150 16.33 -11.58 -8.08
N PRO A 151 16.06 -10.65 -7.16
CA PRO A 151 15.62 -11.02 -5.82
C PRO A 151 14.29 -11.78 -5.87
N LYS A 152 14.04 -12.65 -4.89
CA LYS A 152 12.75 -13.33 -4.73
C LYS A 152 11.69 -12.43 -4.09
N ILE A 153 12.13 -11.42 -3.37
CA ILE A 153 11.27 -10.50 -2.63
C ILE A 153 11.71 -9.08 -2.94
N LEU A 154 10.77 -8.24 -3.37
CA LEU A 154 10.98 -6.81 -3.55
C LEU A 154 10.31 -6.05 -2.41
N VAL A 155 11.08 -5.23 -1.70
CA VAL A 155 10.62 -4.40 -0.58
C VAL A 155 10.67 -2.95 -1.02
N LEU A 156 9.51 -2.26 -1.01
CA LEU A 156 9.41 -0.87 -1.45
C LEU A 156 8.83 0.01 -0.33
N ASP A 157 9.58 1.03 0.01
CA ASP A 157 9.20 2.00 1.03
C ASP A 157 8.54 3.23 0.37
N ASP A 158 7.22 3.27 0.42
CA ASP A 158 6.35 4.32 -0.13
C ASP A 158 6.69 4.71 -1.60
N PRO A 159 6.69 3.73 -2.52
CA PRO A 159 7.22 3.91 -3.88
C PRO A 159 6.43 4.88 -4.74
N MET A 160 5.19 5.19 -4.38
CA MET A 160 4.27 6.01 -5.18
C MET A 160 4.13 7.45 -4.65
N MET A 161 4.81 7.76 -3.54
CA MET A 161 4.67 9.05 -2.86
C MET A 161 5.04 10.24 -3.76
N SER A 162 4.11 11.19 -3.90
CA SER A 162 4.29 12.44 -4.66
C SER A 162 4.68 12.23 -6.14
N LEU A 163 4.14 11.19 -6.77
CA LEU A 163 4.23 10.95 -8.20
C LEU A 163 2.88 11.29 -8.86
N ASP A 164 2.92 11.57 -10.16
CA ASP A 164 1.72 11.74 -10.95
C ASP A 164 1.04 10.40 -11.25
N LEU A 165 -0.27 10.44 -11.59
CA LEU A 165 -1.08 9.24 -11.81
C LEU A 165 -0.54 8.31 -12.91
N ARG A 166 0.06 8.88 -13.96
CA ARG A 166 0.64 8.10 -15.06
C ARG A 166 1.85 7.33 -14.57
N THR A 167 2.77 8.00 -13.87
CA THR A 167 3.96 7.35 -13.28
C THR A 167 3.57 6.26 -12.27
N VAL A 168 2.54 6.50 -11.46
CA VAL A 168 1.99 5.50 -10.53
C VAL A 168 1.50 4.26 -11.29
N ALA A 169 0.72 4.45 -12.38
CA ALA A 169 0.24 3.35 -13.21
C ALA A 169 1.39 2.54 -13.81
N GLU A 170 2.40 3.21 -14.38
CA GLU A 170 3.58 2.58 -14.96
C GLU A 170 4.39 1.78 -13.90
N ILE A 171 4.51 2.28 -12.67
CA ILE A 171 5.15 1.54 -11.56
C ILE A 171 4.31 0.31 -11.16
N LYS A 172 2.99 0.42 -11.11
CA LYS A 172 2.11 -0.72 -10.83
C LYS A 172 2.28 -1.83 -11.85
N GLU A 173 2.34 -1.51 -13.15
CA GLU A 173 2.61 -2.48 -14.22
C GLU A 173 3.94 -3.21 -14.00
N ILE A 174 5.04 -2.48 -13.72
CA ILE A 174 6.35 -3.08 -13.42
C ILE A 174 6.26 -4.07 -12.24
N LEU A 175 5.52 -3.70 -11.18
CA LEU A 175 5.40 -4.54 -9.99
C LEU A 175 4.51 -5.76 -10.21
N LEU A 176 3.45 -5.64 -11.03
CA LEU A 176 2.60 -6.76 -11.43
C LEU A 176 3.37 -7.76 -12.28
N ASP A 177 4.06 -7.31 -13.33
CA ASP A 177 4.93 -8.15 -14.17
C ASP A 177 5.97 -8.88 -13.30
N TYR A 178 6.55 -8.18 -12.33
CA TYR A 178 7.52 -8.79 -11.42
C TYR A 178 6.92 -9.89 -10.55
N ALA A 179 5.67 -9.73 -10.13
CA ALA A 179 4.95 -10.69 -9.27
C ALA A 179 4.44 -11.92 -10.05
N GLU A 180 4.19 -11.82 -11.37
CA GLU A 180 3.68 -12.92 -12.20
C GLU A 180 4.57 -14.18 -12.17
N ASP A 181 5.87 -14.00 -11.99
CA ASP A 181 6.83 -15.10 -11.81
C ASP A 181 6.77 -15.78 -10.42
N GLY A 182 5.74 -15.52 -9.62
CA GLY A 182 5.60 -16.04 -8.26
C GLY A 182 6.51 -15.36 -7.24
N ARG A 183 7.06 -14.20 -7.57
CA ARG A 183 7.88 -13.40 -6.66
C ARG A 183 6.99 -12.63 -5.70
N THR A 184 7.53 -12.34 -4.51
CA THR A 184 6.80 -11.59 -3.47
C THR A 184 7.13 -10.10 -3.57
N VAL A 185 6.11 -9.26 -3.50
CA VAL A 185 6.26 -7.80 -3.42
C VAL A 185 5.69 -7.33 -2.08
N PHE A 186 6.52 -6.68 -1.28
CA PHE A 186 6.12 -6.03 -0.04
C PHE A 186 6.28 -4.52 -0.19
N LEU A 187 5.18 -3.78 -0.15
CA LEU A 187 5.24 -2.33 -0.33
C LEU A 187 4.49 -1.59 0.78
N THR A 188 4.95 -0.40 1.09
CA THR A 188 4.31 0.48 2.08
C THR A 188 3.73 1.71 1.43
N GLY A 189 2.76 2.35 2.07
CA GLY A 189 2.18 3.61 1.61
C GLY A 189 1.13 4.18 2.54
N SER A 190 0.56 5.31 2.13
CA SER A 190 -0.47 6.02 2.91
C SER A 190 -1.80 6.20 2.18
N ALA A 191 -1.84 6.05 0.86
CA ALA A 191 -3.06 6.19 0.07
C ALA A 191 -3.66 4.82 -0.27
N LEU A 192 -4.85 4.52 0.26
CA LEU A 192 -5.52 3.24 0.06
C LEU A 192 -5.79 2.95 -1.43
N GLY A 193 -6.13 3.98 -2.22
CA GLY A 193 -6.41 3.84 -3.66
C GLY A 193 -5.23 3.34 -4.50
N ASP A 194 -3.99 3.58 -4.05
CA ASP A 194 -2.80 3.11 -4.77
C ASP A 194 -2.61 1.59 -4.69
N PHE A 195 -3.27 0.94 -3.72
CA PHE A 195 -3.09 -0.47 -3.40
C PHE A 195 -4.24 -1.37 -3.86
N SER A 196 -5.39 -0.77 -4.18
CA SER A 196 -6.63 -1.52 -4.45
C SER A 196 -6.56 -2.46 -5.64
N ASP A 197 -5.84 -2.07 -6.67
CA ASP A 197 -5.68 -2.75 -7.96
C ASP A 197 -4.32 -3.44 -8.10
N LEU A 198 -3.39 -3.16 -7.19
CA LEU A 198 -2.05 -3.73 -7.19
C LEU A 198 -1.92 -4.90 -6.22
N CYS A 199 -2.43 -4.75 -5.00
CA CYS A 199 -2.18 -5.70 -3.92
C CYS A 199 -3.17 -6.86 -3.91
N THR A 200 -2.68 -8.04 -3.52
CA THR A 200 -3.52 -9.20 -3.19
C THR A 200 -4.02 -9.13 -1.75
N HIS A 201 -3.15 -8.64 -0.85
CA HIS A 201 -3.41 -8.52 0.59
C HIS A 201 -2.95 -7.17 1.13
N LEU A 202 -3.63 -6.71 2.15
CA LEU A 202 -3.32 -5.47 2.85
C LEU A 202 -3.21 -5.69 4.36
N SER A 203 -2.45 -4.82 5.00
CA SER A 203 -2.44 -4.66 6.45
C SER A 203 -2.37 -3.18 6.81
N PHE A 204 -3.01 -2.79 7.90
CA PHE A 204 -3.00 -1.43 8.40
C PHE A 204 -2.12 -1.34 9.65
N LEU A 205 -1.18 -0.42 9.60
CA LEU A 205 -0.27 -0.10 10.70
C LEU A 205 -0.68 1.22 11.35
N HIS A 206 -0.98 1.17 12.63
CA HIS A 206 -1.30 2.33 13.45
C HIS A 206 -0.55 2.28 14.76
N GLN A 207 0.13 3.36 15.12
CA GLN A 207 0.92 3.46 16.36
C GLN A 207 1.81 2.24 16.64
N GLY A 208 2.49 1.75 15.58
CA GLY A 208 3.42 0.63 15.68
C GLY A 208 2.79 -0.76 15.82
N ARG A 209 1.47 -0.88 15.69
CA ARG A 209 0.72 -2.15 15.78
C ARG A 209 -0.06 -2.42 14.50
N VAL A 210 -0.22 -3.69 14.17
CA VAL A 210 -1.13 -4.14 13.10
C VAL A 210 -2.55 -4.13 13.64
N ILE A 211 -3.41 -3.31 13.04
CA ILE A 211 -4.81 -3.18 13.47
C ILE A 211 -5.79 -3.97 12.60
N ARG A 212 -5.42 -4.24 11.36
CA ARG A 212 -6.24 -5.02 10.42
C ARG A 212 -5.37 -5.66 9.35
N LYS A 213 -5.69 -6.87 8.93
CA LYS A 213 -5.04 -7.56 7.80
C LYS A 213 -6.02 -8.45 7.05
N GLY A 214 -5.79 -8.67 5.76
CA GLY A 214 -6.61 -9.59 4.95
C GLY A 214 -6.46 -9.38 3.46
N ALA A 215 -7.20 -10.17 2.70
CA ALA A 215 -7.30 -9.98 1.25
C ALA A 215 -7.92 -8.60 0.93
N VAL A 216 -7.43 -7.96 -0.13
CA VAL A 216 -7.89 -6.63 -0.58
C VAL A 216 -9.41 -6.61 -0.74
N SER A 217 -9.98 -7.58 -1.44
CA SER A 217 -11.42 -7.65 -1.70
C SER A 217 -12.25 -7.66 -0.41
N ARG A 218 -11.82 -8.44 0.60
CA ARG A 218 -12.49 -8.51 1.90
C ARG A 218 -12.39 -7.20 2.65
N ILE A 219 -11.19 -6.62 2.71
CA ILE A 219 -10.95 -5.35 3.41
C ILE A 219 -11.80 -4.23 2.79
N PHE A 220 -11.84 -4.13 1.45
CA PHE A 220 -12.64 -3.13 0.77
C PHE A 220 -14.15 -3.33 0.98
N GLN A 221 -14.64 -4.57 0.99
CA GLN A 221 -16.03 -4.85 1.33
C GLN A 221 -16.38 -4.41 2.75
N GLU A 222 -15.54 -4.72 3.73
CA GLU A 222 -15.74 -4.33 5.13
C GLU A 222 -15.71 -2.80 5.31
N ILE A 223 -14.78 -2.10 4.64
CA ILE A 223 -14.70 -0.64 4.66
C ILE A 223 -15.94 -0.03 4.01
N SER A 224 -16.28 -0.50 2.81
CA SER A 224 -17.44 0.00 2.07
C SER A 224 -18.73 -0.18 2.87
N ALA A 225 -18.93 -1.34 3.50
CA ALA A 225 -20.11 -1.59 4.33
C ALA A 225 -20.27 -0.62 5.52
N GLN A 226 -19.17 -0.05 5.99
CA GLN A 226 -19.15 0.89 7.13
C GLN A 226 -19.23 2.37 6.71
N ASN A 227 -18.99 2.68 5.44
CA ASN A 227 -19.02 4.06 4.97
C ASN A 227 -20.47 4.54 4.74
N PRO A 228 -20.75 5.83 4.96
CA PRO A 228 -22.07 6.36 4.70
C PRO A 228 -22.39 6.34 3.20
N ILE A 229 -23.68 6.17 2.89
CA ILE A 229 -24.20 6.48 1.56
C ILE A 229 -24.47 7.99 1.54
N VAL A 230 -23.97 8.66 0.52
CA VAL A 230 -24.17 10.08 0.25
C VAL A 230 -25.26 10.24 -0.80
N ILE A 231 -26.26 11.05 -0.48
CA ILE A 231 -27.41 11.30 -1.34
C ILE A 231 -27.54 12.81 -1.55
N GLN A 232 -27.59 13.24 -2.83
CA GLN A 232 -27.94 14.59 -3.20
C GLN A 232 -29.23 14.58 -4.01
N VAL A 233 -30.15 15.47 -3.70
CA VAL A 233 -31.46 15.56 -4.36
C VAL A 233 -31.77 16.96 -4.81
N GLU A 234 -32.55 17.05 -5.89
CA GLU A 234 -33.12 18.29 -6.34
C GLU A 234 -34.55 18.45 -5.78
N GLY A 235 -34.72 19.34 -4.80
CA GLY A 235 -36.00 19.51 -4.11
C GLY A 235 -36.39 18.31 -3.23
N LYS A 236 -37.65 18.27 -2.78
CA LYS A 236 -38.25 17.15 -2.00
C LYS A 236 -37.41 16.57 -0.87
N ARG A 237 -36.46 17.34 -0.28
CA ARG A 237 -35.55 16.90 0.77
C ARG A 237 -36.29 16.35 1.99
N THR A 238 -37.43 16.98 2.37
CA THR A 238 -38.25 16.54 3.50
C THR A 238 -38.89 15.16 3.24
N ALA A 239 -39.37 14.92 2.02
CA ALA A 239 -39.96 13.65 1.63
C ALA A 239 -38.90 12.53 1.65
N LEU A 240 -37.67 12.81 1.18
CA LEU A 240 -36.54 11.86 1.27
C LEU A 240 -36.20 11.55 2.72
N LEU A 241 -36.11 12.55 3.61
CA LEU A 241 -35.82 12.33 5.02
C LEU A 241 -36.88 11.48 5.71
N SER A 242 -38.17 11.65 5.38
CA SER A 242 -39.26 10.81 5.89
C SER A 242 -39.10 9.35 5.43
N LEU A 243 -38.88 9.14 4.11
CA LEU A 243 -38.65 7.82 3.54
C LEU A 243 -37.45 7.10 4.17
N LEU A 244 -36.35 7.82 4.39
CA LEU A 244 -35.13 7.25 5.00
C LEU A 244 -35.33 6.90 6.48
N LYS A 245 -36.10 7.68 7.24
CA LYS A 245 -36.43 7.40 8.64
C LYS A 245 -37.30 6.15 8.82
N GLU A 246 -38.14 5.82 7.86
CA GLU A 246 -38.99 4.64 7.86
C GLU A 246 -38.24 3.35 7.53
N ASP A 247 -37.05 3.44 6.91
CA ASP A 247 -36.27 2.26 6.54
C ASP A 247 -35.38 1.81 7.72
N HIS A 248 -35.70 0.66 8.31
CA HIS A 248 -35.01 0.10 9.48
C HIS A 248 -33.51 -0.18 9.27
N ARG A 249 -33.07 -0.26 7.99
CA ARG A 249 -31.67 -0.43 7.60
C ARG A 249 -30.87 0.88 7.73
N VAL A 250 -31.53 2.04 7.73
CA VAL A 250 -30.90 3.33 7.98
C VAL A 250 -30.71 3.52 9.49
N LYS A 251 -29.47 3.54 9.95
CA LYS A 251 -29.12 3.65 11.37
C LYS A 251 -28.99 5.09 11.86
N SER A 252 -28.48 5.95 11.00
CA SER A 252 -28.37 7.38 11.29
C SER A 252 -28.43 8.20 10.01
N ILE A 253 -28.84 9.44 10.13
CA ILE A 253 -28.90 10.42 9.05
C ILE A 253 -28.17 11.66 9.55
N SER A 254 -27.21 12.15 8.80
CA SER A 254 -26.53 13.42 9.02
C SER A 254 -26.65 14.31 7.78
N LEU A 255 -26.76 15.60 8.02
CA LEU A 255 -26.89 16.59 6.95
C LEU A 255 -25.60 17.42 6.89
N LYS A 256 -24.97 17.46 5.73
CA LYS A 256 -23.80 18.29 5.47
C LYS A 256 -24.11 19.14 4.24
N GLU A 257 -24.26 20.44 4.43
CA GLU A 257 -24.59 21.38 3.35
C GLU A 257 -25.78 20.89 2.49
N ASN A 258 -25.50 20.48 1.26
CA ASN A 258 -26.51 19.96 0.32
C ASN A 258 -26.55 18.41 0.27
N GLU A 259 -25.80 17.74 1.11
CA GLU A 259 -25.69 16.28 1.12
C GLU A 259 -26.41 15.66 2.32
N ILE A 260 -27.00 14.50 2.07
CA ILE A 260 -27.58 13.65 3.11
C ILE A 260 -26.72 12.42 3.23
N HIS A 261 -26.03 12.28 4.35
CA HIS A 261 -25.21 11.11 4.64
C HIS A 261 -25.99 10.14 5.51
N ILE A 262 -26.14 8.90 5.10
CA ILE A 262 -26.83 7.87 5.86
C ILE A 262 -25.92 6.70 6.22
N GLN A 263 -25.96 6.24 7.47
CA GLN A 263 -25.39 4.95 7.84
C GLN A 263 -26.39 3.87 7.49
N PHE A 264 -26.09 3.09 6.47
CA PHE A 264 -26.97 2.04 5.95
C PHE A 264 -26.39 0.67 6.25
N LYS A 265 -27.18 -0.20 6.89
CA LYS A 265 -26.82 -1.59 7.18
C LYS A 265 -27.54 -2.50 6.18
N GLY A 266 -26.86 -2.84 5.12
CA GLY A 266 -27.36 -3.71 4.06
C GLY A 266 -26.28 -4.04 3.04
N ASP A 267 -26.53 -5.05 2.23
CA ASP A 267 -25.67 -5.42 1.11
C ASP A 267 -25.95 -4.56 -0.16
N ALA A 268 -25.20 -4.83 -1.24
CA ALA A 268 -25.33 -4.07 -2.49
C ALA A 268 -26.73 -4.21 -3.13
N ARG A 269 -27.42 -5.35 -2.92
CA ARG A 269 -28.79 -5.56 -3.42
C ARG A 269 -29.78 -4.70 -2.63
N GLU A 270 -29.64 -4.67 -1.33
CA GLU A 270 -30.48 -3.87 -0.45
C GLU A 270 -30.27 -2.36 -0.67
N GLU A 271 -29.04 -1.93 -1.03
CA GLU A 271 -28.75 -0.56 -1.45
C GLU A 271 -29.48 -0.21 -2.76
N ALA A 272 -29.45 -1.12 -3.74
CA ALA A 272 -30.17 -0.96 -5.00
C ALA A 272 -31.70 -0.88 -4.78
N GLU A 273 -32.25 -1.65 -3.82
CA GLU A 273 -33.65 -1.57 -3.42
C GLU A 273 -33.98 -0.22 -2.77
N LEU A 274 -33.10 0.30 -1.91
CA LEU A 274 -33.26 1.64 -1.34
C LEU A 274 -33.26 2.72 -2.43
N LEU A 275 -32.30 2.66 -3.35
CA LEU A 275 -32.22 3.58 -4.48
C LEU A 275 -33.51 3.54 -5.31
N LYS A 276 -34.00 2.34 -5.66
CA LYS A 276 -35.24 2.16 -6.39
C LYS A 276 -36.43 2.76 -5.65
N LYS A 277 -36.55 2.53 -4.34
CA LYS A 277 -37.63 3.09 -3.50
C LYS A 277 -37.64 4.63 -3.52
N ILE A 278 -36.46 5.25 -3.52
CA ILE A 278 -36.32 6.72 -3.60
C ILE A 278 -36.80 7.23 -4.96
N VAL A 279 -36.38 6.56 -6.05
CA VAL A 279 -36.79 6.93 -7.42
C VAL A 279 -38.29 6.72 -7.63
N ASP A 280 -38.85 5.60 -7.17
CA ASP A 280 -40.28 5.29 -7.27
C ASP A 280 -41.17 6.30 -6.50
N ALA A 281 -40.61 6.92 -5.45
CA ALA A 281 -41.26 8.03 -4.72
C ALA A 281 -41.23 9.37 -5.49
N GLY A 282 -40.71 9.39 -6.71
CA GLY A 282 -40.62 10.59 -7.57
C GLY A 282 -39.65 11.64 -7.04
N ILE A 283 -38.60 11.22 -6.32
CA ILE A 283 -37.52 12.08 -5.83
C ILE A 283 -36.38 12.09 -6.87
N LEU A 284 -36.04 13.28 -7.37
CA LEU A 284 -34.96 13.45 -8.34
C LEU A 284 -33.60 13.45 -7.62
N LEU A 285 -32.77 12.48 -8.00
CA LEU A 285 -31.42 12.29 -7.45
C LEU A 285 -30.38 12.98 -8.34
N HIS A 286 -29.50 13.78 -7.75
CA HIS A 286 -28.25 14.22 -8.37
C HIS A 286 -27.15 13.18 -8.19
N SER A 287 -27.08 12.60 -7.00
CA SER A 287 -26.10 11.56 -6.70
C SER A 287 -26.62 10.60 -5.64
N PHE A 288 -26.19 9.34 -5.78
CA PHE A 288 -26.34 8.29 -4.77
C PHE A 288 -25.11 7.40 -4.86
N TYR A 289 -24.25 7.49 -3.89
CA TYR A 289 -23.03 6.70 -3.88
C TYR A 289 -22.59 6.43 -2.44
N ARG A 290 -21.87 5.34 -2.25
CA ARG A 290 -21.22 5.08 -0.98
C ARG A 290 -19.88 5.83 -0.96
N GLU A 291 -19.62 6.57 0.13
CA GLU A 291 -18.37 7.33 0.29
C GLU A 291 -17.17 6.39 0.18
N ALA A 292 -16.15 6.81 -0.56
CA ALA A 292 -14.90 6.06 -0.62
C ALA A 292 -14.24 6.07 0.76
N GLY A 293 -13.82 4.88 1.24
CA GLY A 293 -13.10 4.79 2.52
C GLY A 293 -11.77 5.51 2.43
N ASN A 294 -11.53 6.44 3.35
CA ASN A 294 -10.21 7.00 3.54
C ASN A 294 -9.53 6.35 4.77
N MET A 295 -8.21 6.46 4.82
CA MET A 295 -7.40 5.89 5.90
C MET A 295 -7.80 6.45 7.28
N GLU A 296 -8.15 7.73 7.36
CA GLU A 296 -8.55 8.40 8.60
C GLU A 296 -9.86 7.83 9.16
N ASN A 297 -10.82 7.49 8.29
CA ASN A 297 -12.06 6.85 8.71
C ASN A 297 -11.86 5.43 9.25
N ILE A 298 -10.83 4.72 8.76
CA ILE A 298 -10.48 3.39 9.22
C ILE A 298 -9.81 3.47 10.59
N LEU A 299 -8.88 4.42 10.77
CA LEU A 299 -8.09 4.59 11.98
C LEU A 299 -8.83 5.33 13.09
N GLY A 300 -9.63 6.37 12.76
CA GLY A 300 -10.32 7.22 13.73
C GLY A 300 -11.44 6.53 14.51
N LYS A 301 -11.89 5.34 14.11
CA LYS A 301 -12.83 4.52 14.87
C LYS A 301 -12.14 3.73 15.98
N GLU A 302 -10.90 3.37 15.83
CA GLU A 302 -10.14 2.66 16.88
C GLU A 302 -9.65 3.57 18.01
N ASP A 303 -9.32 4.83 17.71
CA ASP A 303 -8.99 5.84 18.73
C ASP A 303 -10.19 6.18 19.67
N LYS A 304 -11.43 5.92 19.24
CA LYS A 304 -12.64 6.14 20.05
C LYS A 304 -13.06 4.95 20.91
N GLY A 305 -12.24 3.93 21.03
CA GLY A 305 -12.48 2.81 21.96
C GLY A 305 -13.52 1.79 21.50
N GLU A 306 -14.01 1.85 20.27
CA GLU A 306 -14.76 0.76 19.68
C GLU A 306 -13.79 -0.36 19.26
N ARG A 307 -13.37 -1.17 20.25
CA ARG A 307 -12.68 -2.44 20.00
C ARG A 307 -13.59 -3.28 19.12
N SER A 308 -13.19 -3.49 17.86
CA SER A 308 -13.96 -4.29 16.94
C SER A 308 -14.11 -5.70 17.52
N LEU A 309 -15.36 -6.12 17.66
CA LEU A 309 -15.78 -7.48 17.95
C LEU A 309 -15.45 -8.41 16.74
N PHE A 310 -14.19 -8.53 16.38
CA PHE A 310 -13.74 -9.53 15.42
C PHE A 310 -12.69 -10.40 16.10
N SER A 311 -13.23 -11.44 16.82
CA SER A 311 -12.49 -12.62 17.24
C SER A 311 -11.91 -13.33 16.01
N TYR A 312 -10.66 -13.71 16.13
CA TYR A 312 -9.96 -14.62 15.24
C TYR A 312 -10.69 -15.99 15.23
N GLU A 313 -11.16 -16.42 14.08
CA GLU A 313 -11.29 -17.82 13.69
C GLU A 313 -10.53 -18.04 12.38
#